data_11abaf7e3de689cf3555d7a04e59ba41
#
_entry.id   11abaf7e3de689cf3555d7a04e59ba41
#
_cell.length_a   1.000
_cell.length_b   1.000
_cell.length_c   1.000
_cell.angle_alpha   90.00
_cell.angle_beta   90.00
_cell.angle_gamma   90.00
#
_symmetry.space_group_name_H-M   'P 1'
#
loop_
_entity.id
_entity.type
_entity.pdbx_description
1 polymer ?
#
loop_
_entity_poly.entity_id
_entity_poly.type
_entity_poly.pdbx_seq_one_letter_code
_entity_poly.pdbx_strand_id
1 'polypeptide(L)'
;MSMTEQFNVQPAPQRKVLGIEFGSTRIKAVLTDGHGAVLATGSHTWENQLVNGIWTYPLEQVWNGLQACYRDMADRYRMQYGSPITVLDAIGFSGMMHGYLAFDRDGNQLVPFRTWRNTITDRAADLLTKQFSFNIPQRWSIAHLYQAILNEEAHVSSIDYLTTLAGYVHWQLTGERVLGVGEASGMFPIDSAAMTYDADMADRFDRLVAGHHFRWKLLDILPRVLPAGVQAGRLTPEGVQLLDPTGELQPGTPFCPPEGDAGTGMVATNSVAERTGNVSAGTSIFAM
;
A
#
# COMPACT_ATOMS: atom_id res chain seq x y z
N MET A 1 -28.97 19.61 -41.88
CA MET A 1 -29.45 18.53 -41.00
C MET A 1 -28.34 18.35 -39.93
N SER A 2 -28.54 18.95 -38.75
CA SER A 2 -27.64 18.79 -37.63
C SER A 2 -27.98 17.48 -36.92
N MET A 3 -27.08 16.49 -36.99
CA MET A 3 -27.16 15.30 -36.16
C MET A 3 -26.67 15.69 -34.76
N THR A 4 -27.58 16.03 -33.88
CA THR A 4 -27.32 16.03 -32.43
C THR A 4 -27.22 14.56 -31.99
N GLU A 5 -25.98 14.07 -31.80
CA GLU A 5 -25.77 12.82 -31.09
C GLU A 5 -26.35 13.00 -29.67
N GLN A 6 -27.50 12.41 -29.43
CA GLN A 6 -28.05 12.24 -28.08
C GLN A 6 -27.17 11.20 -27.39
N PHE A 7 -26.22 11.68 -26.54
CA PHE A 7 -25.53 10.82 -25.59
C PHE A 7 -26.61 10.20 -24.70
N ASN A 8 -26.74 8.91 -24.78
CA ASN A 8 -27.65 8.15 -23.93
C ASN A 8 -27.01 8.01 -22.54
N VAL A 9 -27.20 9.05 -21.71
CA VAL A 9 -26.64 9.11 -20.35
C VAL A 9 -27.35 8.07 -19.49
N GLN A 10 -26.60 7.09 -18.99
CA GLN A 10 -27.14 6.07 -18.09
C GLN A 10 -27.41 6.67 -16.70
N PRO A 11 -28.43 6.17 -15.97
CA PRO A 11 -28.65 6.60 -14.58
C PRO A 11 -27.44 6.23 -13.72
N ALA A 12 -26.97 7.18 -12.92
CA ALA A 12 -25.85 6.95 -12.01
C ALA A 12 -26.16 5.85 -10.97
N PRO A 13 -25.27 4.88 -10.75
CA PRO A 13 -25.50 3.79 -9.80
C PRO A 13 -25.59 4.31 -8.36
N GLN A 14 -26.37 3.61 -7.53
CA GLN A 14 -26.58 4.00 -6.12
C GLN A 14 -25.32 3.78 -5.26
N ARG A 15 -24.55 2.71 -5.53
CA ARG A 15 -23.31 2.40 -4.79
C ARG A 15 -22.10 2.49 -5.69
N LYS A 16 -21.01 2.99 -5.12
CA LYS A 16 -19.73 3.18 -5.81
C LYS A 16 -18.59 2.78 -4.89
N VAL A 17 -17.85 1.75 -5.28
CA VAL A 17 -16.68 1.25 -4.57
C VAL A 17 -15.43 1.45 -5.42
N LEU A 18 -14.41 2.07 -4.85
CA LEU A 18 -13.17 2.37 -5.54
C LEU A 18 -12.05 1.45 -5.05
N GLY A 19 -11.45 0.71 -5.96
CA GLY A 19 -10.19 -0.02 -5.75
C GLY A 19 -9.04 0.65 -6.48
N ILE A 20 -7.89 0.82 -5.82
CA ILE A 20 -6.68 1.37 -6.43
C ILE A 20 -5.51 0.43 -6.18
N GLU A 21 -4.78 0.08 -7.25
CA GLU A 21 -3.57 -0.75 -7.20
C GLU A 21 -2.34 0.09 -7.54
N PHE A 22 -1.34 0.07 -6.66
CA PHE A 22 0.00 0.62 -6.91
C PHE A 22 0.94 -0.49 -7.40
N GLY A 23 0.80 -0.86 -8.68
CA GLY A 23 1.68 -1.83 -9.32
C GLY A 23 3.05 -1.24 -9.70
N SER A 24 4.05 -2.09 -9.97
CA SER A 24 5.44 -1.67 -10.24
C SER A 24 5.62 -0.80 -11.49
N THR A 25 4.71 -0.87 -12.45
CA THR A 25 4.80 -0.12 -13.72
C THR A 25 3.58 0.77 -13.98
N ARG A 26 2.52 0.57 -13.20
CA ARG A 26 1.25 1.25 -13.42
C ARG A 26 0.45 1.37 -12.13
N ILE A 27 -0.10 2.54 -11.89
CA ILE A 27 -1.20 2.74 -10.93
C ILE A 27 -2.50 2.52 -11.70
N LYS A 28 -3.43 1.76 -11.12
CA LYS A 28 -4.74 1.46 -11.72
C LYS A 28 -5.84 1.78 -10.73
N ALA A 29 -6.94 2.32 -11.22
CA ALA A 29 -8.16 2.55 -10.47
C ALA A 29 -9.32 1.84 -11.14
N VAL A 30 -10.16 1.20 -10.36
CA VAL A 30 -11.40 0.56 -10.81
C VAL A 30 -12.53 1.01 -9.90
N LEU A 31 -13.53 1.64 -10.50
CA LEU A 31 -14.79 1.98 -9.84
C LEU A 31 -15.81 0.91 -10.18
N THR A 32 -16.45 0.32 -9.17
CA THR A 32 -17.51 -0.68 -9.34
C THR A 32 -18.80 -0.23 -8.69
N ASP A 33 -19.92 -0.83 -9.10
CA ASP A 33 -21.16 -0.75 -8.35
C ASP A 33 -21.16 -1.70 -7.12
N GLY A 34 -22.26 -1.73 -6.38
CA GLY A 34 -22.42 -2.62 -5.22
C GLY A 34 -22.47 -4.12 -5.55
N HIS A 35 -22.47 -4.51 -6.81
CA HIS A 35 -22.50 -5.89 -7.30
C HIS A 35 -21.20 -6.29 -8.00
N GLY A 36 -20.22 -5.39 -8.06
CA GLY A 36 -18.93 -5.63 -8.68
C GLY A 36 -18.89 -5.36 -10.20
N ALA A 37 -19.96 -4.81 -10.79
CA ALA A 37 -19.91 -4.40 -12.19
C ALA A 37 -19.03 -3.15 -12.35
N VAL A 38 -18.12 -3.16 -13.32
CA VAL A 38 -17.19 -2.07 -13.56
C VAL A 38 -17.93 -0.87 -14.16
N LEU A 39 -17.84 0.28 -13.51
CA LEU A 39 -18.43 1.55 -13.91
C LEU A 39 -17.44 2.43 -14.69
N ALA A 40 -16.21 2.48 -14.22
CA ALA A 40 -15.11 3.20 -14.86
C ALA A 40 -13.77 2.64 -14.42
N THR A 41 -12.74 2.88 -15.23
CA THR A 41 -11.35 2.54 -14.91
C THR A 41 -10.44 3.72 -15.21
N GLY A 42 -9.34 3.84 -14.46
CA GLY A 42 -8.28 4.80 -14.74
C GLY A 42 -6.92 4.16 -14.61
N SER A 43 -5.93 4.78 -15.22
CA SER A 43 -4.55 4.29 -15.11
C SER A 43 -3.52 5.40 -15.29
N HIS A 44 -2.36 5.21 -14.64
CA HIS A 44 -1.19 6.04 -14.82
C HIS A 44 0.06 5.15 -14.89
N THR A 45 0.88 5.34 -15.92
CA THR A 45 2.15 4.63 -16.07
C THR A 45 3.24 5.39 -15.35
N TRP A 46 4.05 4.69 -14.55
CA TRP A 46 5.20 5.22 -13.84
C TRP A 46 6.39 4.26 -13.86
N GLU A 47 7.54 4.72 -13.45
CA GLU A 47 8.77 3.91 -13.50
C GLU A 47 9.54 3.96 -12.18
N ASN A 48 10.09 2.82 -11.81
CA ASN A 48 11.05 2.70 -10.72
C ASN A 48 12.38 3.33 -11.14
N GLN A 49 12.93 4.21 -10.30
CA GLN A 49 14.16 4.93 -10.56
C GLN A 49 15.32 4.34 -9.77
N LEU A 50 16.49 4.28 -10.38
CA LEU A 50 17.74 3.94 -9.69
C LEU A 50 18.49 5.23 -9.34
N VAL A 51 18.43 5.62 -8.08
CA VAL A 51 19.08 6.84 -7.56
C VAL A 51 20.14 6.45 -6.53
N ASN A 52 21.39 6.78 -6.79
CA ASN A 52 22.52 6.46 -5.90
C ASN A 52 22.58 4.97 -5.50
N GLY A 53 22.24 4.08 -6.43
CA GLY A 53 22.23 2.63 -6.18
C GLY A 53 20.98 2.10 -5.48
N ILE A 54 19.98 2.93 -5.22
CA ILE A 54 18.71 2.56 -4.58
C ILE A 54 17.58 2.61 -5.60
N TRP A 55 16.86 1.51 -5.78
CA TRP A 55 15.61 1.47 -6.53
C TRP A 55 14.51 2.13 -5.70
N THR A 56 13.92 3.20 -6.22
CA THR A 56 12.98 4.07 -5.52
C THR A 56 11.86 4.59 -6.42
N TYR A 57 10.77 5.04 -5.80
CA TYR A 57 9.78 5.96 -6.37
C TYR A 57 9.77 7.20 -5.47
N PRO A 58 10.07 8.40 -6.00
CA PRO A 58 9.88 9.64 -5.24
C PRO A 58 8.42 9.80 -4.80
N LEU A 59 8.18 10.21 -3.55
CA LEU A 59 6.81 10.32 -3.02
C LEU A 59 5.95 11.34 -3.79
N GLU A 60 6.56 12.37 -4.37
CA GLU A 60 5.86 13.28 -5.27
C GLU A 60 5.25 12.56 -6.49
N GLN A 61 5.97 11.58 -7.06
CA GLN A 61 5.46 10.80 -8.19
C GLN A 61 4.31 9.86 -7.77
N VAL A 62 4.29 9.40 -6.51
CA VAL A 62 3.17 8.63 -5.97
C VAL A 62 1.89 9.46 -6.02
N TRP A 63 1.95 10.70 -5.54
CA TRP A 63 0.79 11.60 -5.54
C TRP A 63 0.37 12.04 -6.93
N ASN A 64 1.33 12.47 -7.76
CA ASN A 64 1.05 12.85 -9.15
C ASN A 64 0.41 11.69 -9.92
N GLY A 65 0.91 10.48 -9.72
CA GLY A 65 0.39 9.28 -10.37
C GLY A 65 -0.99 8.88 -9.86
N LEU A 66 -1.23 8.94 -8.55
CA LEU A 66 -2.53 8.65 -7.94
C LEU A 66 -3.60 9.62 -8.45
N GLN A 67 -3.31 10.93 -8.42
CA GLN A 67 -4.22 11.97 -8.89
C GLN A 67 -4.53 11.83 -10.38
N ALA A 68 -3.51 11.55 -11.20
CA ALA A 68 -3.70 11.33 -12.64
C ALA A 68 -4.57 10.09 -12.92
N CYS A 69 -4.34 9.00 -12.19
CA CYS A 69 -5.11 7.77 -12.28
C CYS A 69 -6.57 7.97 -11.85
N TYR A 70 -6.78 8.65 -10.71
CA TYR A 70 -8.13 8.98 -10.23
C TYR A 70 -8.89 9.87 -11.22
N ARG A 71 -8.24 10.90 -11.74
CA ARG A 71 -8.82 11.82 -12.73
C ARG A 71 -9.23 11.08 -14.01
N ASP A 72 -8.35 10.24 -14.58
CA ASP A 72 -8.68 9.44 -15.78
C ASP A 72 -9.95 8.60 -15.56
N MET A 73 -10.09 7.97 -14.38
CA MET A 73 -11.29 7.22 -14.01
C MET A 73 -12.52 8.13 -13.83
N ALA A 74 -12.37 9.26 -13.12
CA ALA A 74 -13.49 10.18 -12.84
C ALA A 74 -14.02 10.84 -14.11
N ASP A 75 -13.15 11.20 -15.05
CA ASP A 75 -13.53 11.76 -16.35
C ASP A 75 -14.31 10.74 -17.19
N ARG A 76 -13.89 9.47 -17.23
CA ARG A 76 -14.63 8.38 -17.92
C ARG A 76 -15.99 8.14 -17.28
N TYR A 77 -16.06 8.14 -15.93
CA TYR A 77 -17.34 8.03 -15.23
C TYR A 77 -18.27 9.19 -15.60
N ARG A 78 -17.76 10.43 -15.58
CA ARG A 78 -18.53 11.62 -15.96
C ARG A 78 -19.04 11.57 -17.40
N MET A 79 -18.20 11.14 -18.34
CA MET A 79 -18.63 10.96 -19.75
C MET A 79 -19.76 9.94 -19.90
N GLN A 80 -19.75 8.87 -19.10
CA GLN A 80 -20.75 7.82 -19.19
C GLN A 80 -22.05 8.15 -18.46
N TYR A 81 -21.97 8.80 -17.29
CA TYR A 81 -23.12 9.03 -16.39
C TYR A 81 -23.56 10.49 -16.32
N GLY A 82 -22.87 11.42 -16.96
CA GLY A 82 -23.22 12.84 -17.02
C GLY A 82 -23.05 13.60 -15.70
N SER A 83 -22.46 13.00 -14.67
CA SER A 83 -22.29 13.58 -13.33
C SER A 83 -20.93 13.23 -12.71
N PRO A 84 -20.37 14.08 -11.81
CA PRO A 84 -19.15 13.77 -11.12
C PRO A 84 -19.34 12.69 -10.06
N ILE A 85 -18.21 12.13 -9.58
CA ILE A 85 -18.16 11.28 -8.40
C ILE A 85 -18.06 12.19 -7.17
N THR A 86 -19.14 12.34 -6.44
CA THR A 86 -19.16 13.17 -5.22
C THR A 86 -19.07 12.35 -3.95
N VAL A 87 -19.54 11.10 -3.97
CA VAL A 87 -19.54 10.19 -2.82
C VAL A 87 -19.12 8.79 -3.27
N LEU A 88 -18.31 8.15 -2.45
CA LEU A 88 -17.94 6.74 -2.56
C LEU A 88 -18.42 6.00 -1.31
N ASP A 89 -18.83 4.74 -1.47
CA ASP A 89 -19.28 3.89 -0.36
C ASP A 89 -18.11 3.20 0.35
N ALA A 90 -17.02 2.93 -0.37
CA ALA A 90 -15.77 2.42 0.19
C ALA A 90 -14.59 2.69 -0.74
N ILE A 91 -13.39 2.75 -0.15
CA ILE A 91 -12.11 2.80 -0.87
C ILE A 91 -11.22 1.68 -0.33
N GLY A 92 -10.55 0.96 -1.23
CA GLY A 92 -9.52 -0.03 -0.90
C GLY A 92 -8.25 0.18 -1.71
N PHE A 93 -7.10 -0.05 -1.06
CA PHE A 93 -5.80 -0.03 -1.72
C PHE A 93 -5.17 -1.41 -1.76
N SER A 94 -4.56 -1.70 -2.90
CA SER A 94 -3.60 -2.77 -3.10
C SER A 94 -2.30 -2.15 -3.60
N GLY A 95 -1.16 -2.68 -3.19
CA GLY A 95 0.12 -2.15 -3.65
C GLY A 95 1.22 -3.19 -3.72
N MET A 96 2.30 -2.85 -4.44
CA MET A 96 3.52 -3.63 -4.38
C MET A 96 3.95 -3.81 -2.94
N MET A 97 4.09 -5.06 -2.54
CA MET A 97 4.42 -5.43 -1.17
C MET A 97 5.86 -5.05 -0.81
N HIS A 98 6.14 -5.07 0.50
CA HIS A 98 7.48 -4.90 1.04
C HIS A 98 8.03 -3.48 0.92
N GLY A 99 9.36 -3.36 1.07
CA GLY A 99 10.05 -2.09 0.98
C GLY A 99 10.19 -1.38 2.32
N TYR A 100 10.76 -0.19 2.27
CA TYR A 100 11.16 0.55 3.47
C TYR A 100 10.85 2.03 3.28
N LEU A 101 9.81 2.49 3.93
CA LEU A 101 9.42 3.88 4.06
C LEU A 101 9.47 4.27 5.53
N ALA A 102 10.46 5.07 5.92
CA ALA A 102 10.71 5.47 7.29
C ALA A 102 10.45 6.98 7.46
N PHE A 103 9.72 7.32 8.51
CA PHE A 103 9.30 8.68 8.84
C PHE A 103 9.69 9.03 10.27
N ASP A 104 9.99 10.32 10.51
CA ASP A 104 10.16 10.88 11.85
C ASP A 104 8.80 11.19 12.50
N ARG A 105 8.85 11.73 13.72
CA ARG A 105 7.66 12.12 14.49
C ARG A 105 6.81 13.19 13.80
N ASP A 106 7.45 14.07 13.03
CA ASP A 106 6.77 15.16 12.31
C ASP A 106 6.21 14.70 10.96
N GLY A 107 6.41 13.42 10.59
CA GLY A 107 5.95 12.83 9.33
C GLY A 107 6.87 13.09 8.16
N ASN A 108 8.10 13.57 8.38
CA ASN A 108 9.08 13.76 7.31
C ASN A 108 9.71 12.43 6.92
N GLN A 109 9.82 12.19 5.62
CA GLN A 109 10.54 11.03 5.10
C GLN A 109 12.02 11.12 5.43
N LEU A 110 12.56 10.11 6.10
CA LEU A 110 13.95 10.10 6.58
C LEU A 110 14.98 9.71 5.53
N VAL A 111 14.61 8.79 4.65
CA VAL A 111 15.46 8.30 3.55
C VAL A 111 14.59 8.02 2.32
N PRO A 112 15.16 7.98 1.08
CA PRO A 112 14.41 7.58 -0.10
C PRO A 112 13.74 6.23 0.08
N PHE A 113 12.54 6.07 -0.48
CA PHE A 113 11.81 4.79 -0.48
C PHE A 113 12.69 3.68 -1.06
N ARG A 114 12.97 2.63 -0.30
CA ARG A 114 13.67 1.43 -0.76
C ARG A 114 12.65 0.40 -1.17
N THR A 115 12.49 0.16 -2.47
CA THR A 115 11.48 -0.75 -3.01
C THR A 115 11.90 -2.22 -2.85
N TRP A 116 10.99 -3.14 -3.13
CA TRP A 116 11.20 -4.59 -3.15
C TRP A 116 12.33 -5.05 -4.11
N ARG A 117 12.73 -4.20 -5.08
CA ARG A 117 13.80 -4.50 -6.04
C ARG A 117 15.21 -4.38 -5.47
N ASN A 118 15.35 -3.75 -4.30
CA ASN A 118 16.67 -3.59 -3.67
C ASN A 118 17.13 -4.91 -3.07
N THR A 119 18.35 -5.32 -3.43
CA THR A 119 19.03 -6.53 -2.93
C THR A 119 20.18 -6.19 -1.98
N ILE A 120 20.08 -5.05 -1.27
CA ILE A 120 21.14 -4.50 -0.41
C ILE A 120 21.09 -5.03 1.03
N THR A 121 20.23 -5.98 1.32
CA THR A 121 19.91 -6.43 2.69
C THR A 121 20.28 -7.90 2.95
N ASP A 122 21.15 -8.46 2.12
CA ASP A 122 21.54 -9.87 2.18
C ASP A 122 22.04 -10.28 3.57
N ARG A 123 23.00 -9.52 4.12
CA ARG A 123 23.57 -9.76 5.45
C ARG A 123 22.50 -9.72 6.55
N ALA A 124 21.62 -8.72 6.52
CA ALA A 124 20.57 -8.58 7.51
C ALA A 124 19.55 -9.71 7.43
N ALA A 125 19.13 -10.09 6.21
CA ALA A 125 18.20 -11.18 5.98
C ALA A 125 18.74 -12.51 6.53
N ASP A 126 20.00 -12.85 6.26
CA ASP A 126 20.66 -14.05 6.76
C ASP A 126 20.74 -14.09 8.29
N LEU A 127 21.13 -12.98 8.91
CA LEU A 127 21.24 -12.88 10.36
C LEU A 127 19.88 -13.00 11.04
N LEU A 128 18.84 -12.32 10.53
CA LEU A 128 17.48 -12.39 11.06
C LEU A 128 16.86 -13.77 10.86
N THR A 129 17.09 -14.43 9.69
CA THR A 129 16.64 -15.80 9.44
C THR A 129 17.17 -16.77 10.49
N LYS A 130 18.46 -16.66 10.85
CA LYS A 130 19.08 -17.47 11.91
C LYS A 130 18.53 -17.09 13.29
N GLN A 131 18.38 -15.79 13.57
CA GLN A 131 17.90 -15.26 14.84
C GLN A 131 16.47 -15.73 15.16
N PHE A 132 15.60 -15.74 14.16
CA PHE A 132 14.20 -16.11 14.33
C PHE A 132 13.92 -17.59 14.07
N SER A 133 14.85 -18.34 13.44
CA SER A 133 14.60 -19.67 12.87
C SER A 133 13.40 -19.65 11.89
N PHE A 134 13.26 -18.52 11.18
CA PHE A 134 12.19 -18.23 10.24
C PHE A 134 12.79 -17.52 9.04
N ASN A 135 12.38 -17.88 7.81
CA ASN A 135 12.92 -17.28 6.60
C ASN A 135 12.54 -15.80 6.48
N ILE A 136 13.53 -14.92 6.50
CA ILE A 136 13.35 -13.46 6.29
C ILE A 136 13.89 -13.09 4.92
N PRO A 137 13.02 -12.84 3.93
CA PRO A 137 13.46 -12.41 2.60
C PRO A 137 14.12 -11.02 2.62
N GLN A 138 15.10 -10.81 1.75
CA GLN A 138 15.82 -9.54 1.63
C GLN A 138 14.93 -8.32 1.40
N ARG A 139 13.81 -8.50 0.71
CA ARG A 139 12.87 -7.43 0.36
C ARG A 139 11.96 -6.97 1.51
N TRP A 140 11.91 -7.71 2.63
CA TRP A 140 11.06 -7.36 3.77
C TRP A 140 11.54 -6.10 4.50
N SER A 141 10.60 -5.33 5.04
CA SER A 141 10.90 -4.07 5.73
C SER A 141 11.85 -4.26 6.89
N ILE A 142 11.71 -5.36 7.65
CA ILE A 142 12.60 -5.69 8.77
C ILE A 142 14.04 -5.95 8.31
N ALA A 143 14.25 -6.56 7.14
CA ALA A 143 15.59 -6.77 6.59
C ALA A 143 16.25 -5.44 6.23
N HIS A 144 15.49 -4.49 5.67
CA HIS A 144 15.97 -3.14 5.39
C HIS A 144 16.29 -2.36 6.67
N LEU A 145 15.41 -2.44 7.70
CA LEU A 145 15.65 -1.81 8.98
C LEU A 145 16.94 -2.35 9.64
N TYR A 146 17.07 -3.67 9.69
CA TYR A 146 18.24 -4.26 10.32
C TYR A 146 19.53 -4.00 9.53
N GLN A 147 19.46 -3.97 8.20
CA GLN A 147 20.60 -3.57 7.37
C GLN A 147 21.01 -2.11 7.63
N ALA A 148 20.04 -1.21 7.78
CA ALA A 148 20.33 0.19 8.14
C ALA A 148 21.01 0.30 9.52
N ILE A 149 20.60 -0.53 10.48
CA ILE A 149 21.24 -0.64 11.79
C ILE A 149 22.69 -1.15 11.64
N LEU A 150 22.91 -2.22 10.90
CA LEU A 150 24.25 -2.79 10.65
C LEU A 150 25.19 -1.83 9.92
N ASN A 151 24.63 -0.94 9.12
CA ASN A 151 25.36 0.13 8.41
C ASN A 151 25.54 1.40 9.27
N GLU A 152 25.01 1.43 10.49
CA GLU A 152 25.03 2.62 11.38
C GLU A 152 24.41 3.86 10.71
N GLU A 153 23.35 3.67 9.91
CA GLU A 153 22.70 4.78 9.22
C GLU A 153 22.02 5.73 10.22
N ALA A 154 22.38 7.02 10.17
CA ALA A 154 22.00 8.01 11.18
C ALA A 154 20.48 8.18 11.38
N HIS A 155 19.68 7.96 10.32
CA HIS A 155 18.23 8.13 10.37
C HIS A 155 17.52 7.13 11.29
N VAL A 156 18.14 5.98 11.59
CA VAL A 156 17.50 4.88 12.34
C VAL A 156 17.05 5.32 13.72
N SER A 157 17.85 6.15 14.40
CA SER A 157 17.51 6.67 15.72
C SER A 157 16.31 7.63 15.74
N SER A 158 15.94 8.18 14.60
CA SER A 158 14.85 9.17 14.42
C SER A 158 13.55 8.55 13.93
N ILE A 159 13.52 7.22 13.67
CA ILE A 159 12.32 6.56 13.16
C ILE A 159 11.21 6.62 14.24
N ASP A 160 10.03 7.10 13.81
CA ASP A 160 8.77 7.07 14.57
C ASP A 160 7.71 6.20 13.86
N TYR A 161 7.85 6.05 12.55
CA TYR A 161 6.94 5.23 11.76
C TYR A 161 7.66 4.58 10.58
N LEU A 162 7.47 3.27 10.44
CA LEU A 162 7.96 2.46 9.32
C LEU A 162 6.79 1.79 8.63
N THR A 163 6.67 1.93 7.31
CA THR A 163 5.54 1.39 6.56
C THR A 163 5.92 1.00 5.13
N THR A 164 4.93 0.50 4.39
CA THR A 164 4.98 0.21 2.95
C THR A 164 4.34 1.34 2.14
N LEU A 165 4.39 1.24 0.81
CA LEU A 165 3.78 2.24 -0.07
C LEU A 165 2.26 2.34 0.14
N ALA A 166 1.54 1.20 0.18
CA ALA A 166 0.11 1.19 0.39
C ALA A 166 -0.26 1.77 1.77
N GLY A 167 0.50 1.42 2.81
CA GLY A 167 0.33 1.97 4.15
C GLY A 167 0.60 3.46 4.24
N TYR A 168 1.61 3.97 3.52
CA TYR A 168 1.89 5.41 3.45
C TYR A 168 0.73 6.20 2.82
N VAL A 169 0.25 5.75 1.67
CA VAL A 169 -0.87 6.43 0.99
C VAL A 169 -2.13 6.38 1.86
N HIS A 170 -2.42 5.22 2.45
CA HIS A 170 -3.55 5.07 3.37
C HIS A 170 -3.46 6.04 4.56
N TRP A 171 -2.30 6.10 5.23
CA TRP A 171 -2.07 7.02 6.34
C TRP A 171 -2.31 8.47 5.96
N GLN A 172 -1.78 8.92 4.84
CA GLN A 172 -1.95 10.30 4.39
C GLN A 172 -3.40 10.65 4.05
N LEU A 173 -4.20 9.69 3.57
CA LEU A 173 -5.60 9.93 3.20
C LEU A 173 -6.57 9.82 4.39
N THR A 174 -6.19 9.06 5.43
CA THR A 174 -7.10 8.74 6.55
C THR A 174 -6.61 9.22 7.91
N GLY A 175 -5.31 9.49 8.05
CA GLY A 175 -4.65 9.72 9.35
C GLY A 175 -4.32 8.43 10.12
N GLU A 176 -4.78 7.25 9.65
CA GLU A 176 -4.63 5.98 10.35
C GLU A 176 -3.36 5.21 9.90
N ARG A 177 -2.50 4.83 10.86
CA ARG A 177 -1.27 4.05 10.64
C ARG A 177 -1.58 2.56 10.75
N VAL A 178 -2.20 1.99 9.72
CA VAL A 178 -2.67 0.60 9.71
C VAL A 178 -2.29 -0.12 8.41
N LEU A 179 -2.22 -1.46 8.46
CA LEU A 179 -2.09 -2.35 7.31
C LEU A 179 -3.06 -3.52 7.44
N GLY A 180 -3.44 -4.13 6.33
CA GLY A 180 -4.03 -5.45 6.32
C GLY A 180 -3.01 -6.53 6.66
N VAL A 181 -3.49 -7.69 7.11
CA VAL A 181 -2.63 -8.82 7.53
C VAL A 181 -1.69 -9.25 6.41
N GLY A 182 -2.20 -9.30 5.16
CA GLY A 182 -1.42 -9.70 3.99
C GLY A 182 -0.24 -8.78 3.74
N GLU A 183 -0.46 -7.47 3.73
CA GLU A 183 0.60 -6.49 3.55
C GLU A 183 1.58 -6.45 4.73
N ALA A 184 1.08 -6.52 5.95
CA ALA A 184 1.89 -6.54 7.17
C ALA A 184 2.84 -7.75 7.21
N SER A 185 2.42 -8.91 6.67
CA SER A 185 3.25 -10.12 6.56
C SER A 185 4.50 -9.93 5.71
N GLY A 186 4.52 -8.94 4.84
CA GLY A 186 5.69 -8.53 4.05
C GLY A 186 6.62 -7.57 4.77
N MET A 187 6.24 -7.09 5.95
CA MET A 187 7.10 -6.25 6.79
C MET A 187 7.82 -7.04 7.87
N PHE A 188 7.08 -7.90 8.59
CA PHE A 188 7.56 -8.68 9.72
C PHE A 188 6.71 -9.95 9.87
N PRO A 189 7.22 -11.05 10.49
CA PRO A 189 6.45 -12.26 10.72
C PRO A 189 5.12 -12.02 11.45
N ILE A 190 4.08 -12.73 11.00
CA ILE A 190 2.73 -12.69 11.56
C ILE A 190 2.46 -13.93 12.38
N ASP A 191 1.91 -13.75 13.57
CA ASP A 191 1.17 -14.80 14.29
C ASP A 191 -0.21 -14.95 13.62
N SER A 192 -0.41 -16.03 12.89
CA SER A 192 -1.64 -16.28 12.14
C SER A 192 -2.86 -16.52 13.04
N ALA A 193 -2.66 -16.94 14.29
CA ALA A 193 -3.74 -17.13 15.25
C ALA A 193 -4.20 -15.80 15.86
N ALA A 194 -3.25 -14.91 16.14
CA ALA A 194 -3.53 -13.57 16.65
C ALA A 194 -3.85 -12.56 15.54
N MET A 195 -3.58 -12.89 14.28
CA MET A 195 -3.75 -11.99 13.11
C MET A 195 -3.00 -10.67 13.26
N THR A 196 -1.81 -10.72 13.89
CA THR A 196 -0.93 -9.56 14.10
C THR A 196 0.53 -9.99 14.09
N TYR A 197 1.46 -9.05 14.27
CA TYR A 197 2.88 -9.36 14.33
C TYR A 197 3.23 -10.35 15.45
N ASP A 198 4.17 -11.25 15.18
CA ASP A 198 4.69 -12.20 16.17
C ASP A 198 5.45 -11.47 17.28
N ALA A 199 4.87 -11.45 18.48
CA ALA A 199 5.38 -10.72 19.62
C ALA A 199 6.70 -11.31 20.16
N ASP A 200 6.88 -12.65 20.11
CA ASP A 200 8.14 -13.28 20.55
C ASP A 200 9.29 -12.89 19.63
N MET A 201 9.06 -12.93 18.31
CA MET A 201 10.07 -12.49 17.35
C MET A 201 10.37 -10.99 17.47
N ALA A 202 9.36 -10.15 17.74
CA ALA A 202 9.57 -8.72 17.99
C ALA A 202 10.42 -8.47 19.23
N ASP A 203 10.14 -9.15 20.34
CA ASP A 203 10.95 -9.08 21.56
C ASP A 203 12.38 -9.59 21.32
N ARG A 204 12.56 -10.61 20.49
CA ARG A 204 13.89 -11.12 20.11
C ARG A 204 14.65 -10.09 19.28
N PHE A 205 13.98 -9.38 18.39
CA PHE A 205 14.58 -8.27 17.64
C PHE A 205 14.99 -7.12 18.56
N ASP A 206 14.11 -6.69 19.46
CA ASP A 206 14.41 -5.61 20.41
C ASP A 206 15.62 -5.94 21.29
N ARG A 207 15.74 -7.20 21.76
CA ARG A 207 16.94 -7.68 22.47
C ARG A 207 18.19 -7.66 21.61
N LEU A 208 18.07 -8.03 20.31
CA LEU A 208 19.19 -8.05 19.37
C LEU A 208 19.78 -6.64 19.17
N VAL A 209 18.93 -5.62 19.14
CA VAL A 209 19.36 -4.23 18.89
C VAL A 209 19.51 -3.38 20.16
N ALA A 210 19.34 -3.98 21.35
CA ALA A 210 19.34 -3.26 22.64
C ALA A 210 20.60 -2.41 22.88
N GLY A 211 21.77 -2.84 22.37
CA GLY A 211 23.05 -2.12 22.49
C GLY A 211 23.10 -0.77 21.78
N HIS A 212 22.17 -0.50 20.84
CA HIS A 212 22.08 0.78 20.14
C HIS A 212 21.29 1.85 20.92
N HIS A 213 20.55 1.46 21.97
CA HIS A 213 19.77 2.36 22.84
C HIS A 213 18.74 3.23 22.08
N PHE A 214 18.07 2.65 21.08
CA PHE A 214 16.99 3.34 20.37
C PHE A 214 15.85 3.71 21.33
N ARG A 215 15.16 4.83 21.04
CA ARG A 215 14.00 5.31 21.84
C ARG A 215 12.71 4.56 21.51
N TRP A 216 12.71 3.78 20.46
CA TRP A 216 11.59 3.01 19.96
C TRP A 216 11.83 1.50 20.18
N LYS A 217 10.75 0.76 20.27
CA LYS A 217 10.71 -0.70 20.07
C LYS A 217 10.12 -1.01 18.71
N LEU A 218 10.38 -2.20 18.20
CA LEU A 218 9.93 -2.57 16.86
C LEU A 218 8.42 -2.35 16.66
N LEU A 219 7.58 -2.87 17.56
CA LEU A 219 6.13 -2.76 17.43
C LEU A 219 5.61 -1.33 17.59
N ASP A 220 6.36 -0.42 18.20
CA ASP A 220 5.96 0.99 18.34
C ASP A 220 6.04 1.74 17.02
N ILE A 221 6.94 1.33 16.12
CA ILE A 221 7.17 1.98 14.83
C ILE A 221 6.46 1.29 13.65
N LEU A 222 5.92 0.09 13.86
CA LEU A 222 5.17 -0.63 12.82
C LEU A 222 3.70 -0.22 12.79
N PRO A 223 3.01 -0.31 11.62
CA PRO A 223 1.57 -0.10 11.53
C PRO A 223 0.79 -1.10 12.39
N ARG A 224 -0.35 -0.70 12.92
CA ARG A 224 -1.30 -1.64 13.52
C ARG A 224 -1.89 -2.55 12.44
N VAL A 225 -1.97 -3.85 12.70
CA VAL A 225 -2.50 -4.84 11.76
C VAL A 225 -4.02 -4.97 11.94
N LEU A 226 -4.75 -5.00 10.83
CA LEU A 226 -6.20 -5.19 10.80
C LEU A 226 -6.57 -6.37 9.87
N PRO A 227 -7.52 -7.22 10.25
CA PRO A 227 -8.04 -8.24 9.34
C PRO A 227 -8.86 -7.61 8.21
N ALA A 228 -8.96 -8.30 7.07
CA ALA A 228 -9.81 -7.89 5.96
C ALA A 228 -11.28 -7.74 6.42
N GLY A 229 -11.99 -6.76 5.83
CA GLY A 229 -13.38 -6.47 6.16
C GLY A 229 -13.60 -5.54 7.37
N VAL A 230 -12.56 -5.19 8.11
CA VAL A 230 -12.62 -4.19 9.18
C VAL A 230 -12.45 -2.79 8.60
N GLN A 231 -13.19 -1.81 9.12
CA GLN A 231 -12.99 -0.41 8.71
C GLN A 231 -11.63 0.10 9.21
N ALA A 232 -10.86 0.68 8.32
CA ALA A 232 -9.49 1.16 8.55
C ALA A 232 -9.34 2.69 8.52
N GLY A 233 -10.35 3.41 8.95
CA GLY A 233 -10.39 4.86 8.90
C GLY A 233 -11.37 5.39 7.84
N ARG A 234 -11.35 6.72 7.66
CA ARG A 234 -12.20 7.42 6.70
C ARG A 234 -11.38 8.48 5.96
N LEU A 235 -11.79 8.76 4.73
CA LEU A 235 -11.21 9.84 3.93
C LEU A 235 -11.36 11.17 4.67
N THR A 236 -10.24 11.81 4.99
CA THR A 236 -10.22 13.12 5.66
C THR A 236 -10.43 14.26 4.65
N PRO A 237 -10.75 15.50 5.08
CA PRO A 237 -10.76 16.66 4.19
C PRO A 237 -9.42 16.90 3.49
N GLU A 238 -8.30 16.72 4.20
CA GLU A 238 -6.93 16.81 3.67
C GLU A 238 -6.67 15.67 2.67
N GLY A 239 -7.13 14.46 2.99
CA GLY A 239 -7.05 13.29 2.11
C GLY A 239 -7.83 13.48 0.80
N VAL A 240 -8.98 14.17 0.84
CA VAL A 240 -9.70 14.56 -0.39
C VAL A 240 -8.79 15.38 -1.30
N GLN A 241 -8.13 16.41 -0.78
CA GLN A 241 -7.25 17.27 -1.57
C GLN A 241 -6.08 16.52 -2.19
N LEU A 242 -5.60 15.45 -1.52
CA LEU A 242 -4.54 14.59 -2.03
C LEU A 242 -5.03 13.61 -3.10
N LEU A 243 -6.28 13.13 -3.01
CA LEU A 243 -6.84 12.17 -3.96
C LEU A 243 -7.51 12.87 -5.15
N ASP A 244 -8.36 13.85 -4.87
CA ASP A 244 -9.16 14.60 -5.84
C ASP A 244 -8.96 16.10 -5.69
N PRO A 245 -7.91 16.70 -6.31
CA PRO A 245 -7.67 18.13 -6.24
C PRO A 245 -8.78 19.01 -6.85
N THR A 246 -9.75 18.42 -7.57
CA THR A 246 -10.91 19.17 -8.10
C THR A 246 -11.88 19.57 -7.00
N GLY A 247 -11.85 18.85 -5.85
CA GLY A 247 -12.70 19.11 -4.71
C GLY A 247 -14.16 18.64 -4.88
N GLU A 248 -14.43 17.80 -5.89
CA GLU A 248 -15.79 17.27 -6.12
C GLU A 248 -16.12 16.12 -5.15
N LEU A 249 -15.11 15.29 -4.80
CA LEU A 249 -15.27 14.19 -3.86
C LEU A 249 -15.46 14.71 -2.43
N GLN A 250 -16.43 14.15 -1.71
CA GLN A 250 -16.72 14.49 -0.32
C GLN A 250 -15.88 13.64 0.64
N PRO A 251 -15.46 14.19 1.81
CA PRO A 251 -14.79 13.41 2.84
C PRO A 251 -15.76 12.43 3.53
N GLY A 252 -15.19 11.51 4.32
CA GLY A 252 -15.96 10.58 5.16
C GLY A 252 -16.14 9.19 4.59
N THR A 253 -15.70 8.93 3.35
CA THR A 253 -15.71 7.57 2.75
C THR A 253 -14.90 6.62 3.62
N PRO A 254 -15.46 5.45 4.02
CA PRO A 254 -14.72 4.43 4.77
C PRO A 254 -13.65 3.76 3.89
N PHE A 255 -12.52 3.40 4.54
CA PHE A 255 -11.44 2.64 3.93
C PHE A 255 -11.39 1.20 4.41
N CYS A 256 -11.02 0.29 3.50
CA CYS A 256 -10.53 -1.04 3.85
C CYS A 256 -9.07 -0.95 4.30
N PRO A 257 -8.56 -1.92 5.09
CA PRO A 257 -7.13 -2.02 5.34
C PRO A 257 -6.36 -2.15 4.03
N PRO A 258 -5.25 -1.41 3.84
CA PRO A 258 -4.45 -1.54 2.63
C PRO A 258 -3.74 -2.91 2.60
N GLU A 259 -3.77 -3.58 1.45
CA GLU A 259 -3.27 -4.94 1.27
C GLU A 259 -2.18 -5.00 0.18
N GLY A 260 -1.44 -6.11 0.15
CA GLY A 260 -0.45 -6.38 -0.87
C GLY A 260 -1.05 -6.92 -2.17
N ASP A 261 -0.38 -6.62 -3.29
CA ASP A 261 -0.78 -7.07 -4.63
C ASP A 261 -0.86 -8.60 -4.78
N ALA A 262 -0.01 -9.33 -4.07
CA ALA A 262 -0.01 -10.79 -4.09
C ALA A 262 -1.32 -11.36 -3.50
N GLY A 263 -1.69 -10.96 -2.27
CA GLY A 263 -2.89 -11.43 -1.59
C GLY A 263 -4.17 -11.01 -2.30
N THR A 264 -4.26 -9.75 -2.73
CA THR A 264 -5.42 -9.26 -3.50
C THR A 264 -5.54 -9.94 -4.85
N GLY A 265 -4.42 -10.31 -5.50
CA GLY A 265 -4.39 -11.11 -6.73
C GLY A 265 -5.01 -12.51 -6.55
N MET A 266 -4.76 -13.17 -5.42
CA MET A 266 -5.40 -14.45 -5.10
C MET A 266 -6.92 -14.31 -4.95
N VAL A 267 -7.38 -13.26 -4.26
CA VAL A 267 -8.83 -12.97 -4.14
C VAL A 267 -9.45 -12.66 -5.50
N ALA A 268 -8.80 -11.80 -6.29
CA ALA A 268 -9.27 -11.38 -7.61
C ALA A 268 -9.41 -12.55 -8.60
N THR A 269 -8.58 -13.58 -8.47
CA THR A 269 -8.62 -14.79 -9.32
C THR A 269 -9.41 -15.94 -8.71
N ASN A 270 -10.08 -15.71 -7.57
CA ASN A 270 -10.80 -16.72 -6.80
C ASN A 270 -9.93 -17.95 -6.45
N SER A 271 -8.69 -17.71 -6.05
CA SER A 271 -7.67 -18.73 -5.78
C SER A 271 -7.38 -18.89 -4.29
N VAL A 272 -8.38 -18.67 -3.43
CA VAL A 272 -8.24 -18.73 -1.97
C VAL A 272 -8.70 -20.06 -1.35
N ALA A 273 -9.32 -20.93 -2.16
CA ALA A 273 -9.74 -22.24 -1.70
C ALA A 273 -8.56 -23.23 -1.69
N GLU A 274 -8.65 -24.26 -0.84
CA GLU A 274 -7.67 -25.35 -0.85
C GLU A 274 -7.49 -25.95 -2.25
N ARG A 275 -6.25 -26.24 -2.62
CA ARG A 275 -5.85 -26.83 -3.93
C ARG A 275 -6.16 -25.92 -5.13
N THR A 276 -6.39 -24.64 -4.91
CA THR A 276 -6.37 -23.62 -5.95
C THR A 276 -5.05 -22.85 -5.89
N GLY A 277 -4.70 -22.15 -6.94
CA GLY A 277 -3.48 -21.35 -6.99
C GLY A 277 -3.62 -20.20 -7.98
N ASN A 278 -2.77 -19.21 -7.80
CA ASN A 278 -2.64 -18.06 -8.67
C ASN A 278 -1.23 -18.05 -9.28
N VAL A 279 -1.15 -17.78 -10.57
CA VAL A 279 0.11 -17.50 -11.26
C VAL A 279 0.09 -16.04 -11.72
N SER A 280 0.92 -15.23 -11.07
CA SER A 280 1.16 -13.87 -11.53
C SER A 280 2.27 -13.90 -12.59
N ALA A 281 1.95 -13.43 -13.80
CA ALA A 281 2.88 -13.38 -14.93
C ALA A 281 3.05 -11.94 -15.41
N GLY A 282 4.21 -11.35 -15.11
CA GLY A 282 4.60 -10.01 -15.52
C GLY A 282 6.10 -9.96 -15.77
N THR A 283 6.78 -8.95 -15.27
CA THR A 283 8.25 -8.86 -15.30
C THR A 283 8.90 -10.04 -14.57
N SER A 284 8.26 -10.53 -13.53
CA SER A 284 8.56 -11.80 -12.85
C SER A 284 7.35 -12.72 -12.94
N ILE A 285 7.59 -14.02 -12.81
CA ILE A 285 6.54 -15.03 -12.74
C ILE A 285 6.65 -15.70 -11.37
N PHE A 286 5.56 -15.72 -10.63
CA PHE A 286 5.48 -16.43 -9.36
C PHE A 286 4.12 -17.11 -9.19
N ALA A 287 4.12 -18.26 -8.52
CA ALA A 287 2.94 -19.02 -8.17
C ALA A 287 2.70 -18.97 -6.66
N MET A 288 1.46 -18.87 -6.27
CA MET A 288 1.01 -18.91 -4.88
C MET A 288 -0.07 -19.96 -4.68
#